data_26936f22dce86f301c315b39439497a2
#
_entry.id   26936f22dce86f301c315b39439497a2
#
_cell.length_a   1.000
_cell.length_b   1.000
_cell.length_c   1.000
_cell.angle_alpha   90.00
_cell.angle_beta   90.00
_cell.angle_gamma   90.00
#
_symmetry.space_group_name_H-M   'P 1'
#
loop_
_entity.id
_entity.type
_entity.pdbx_description
1 polymer ?
#
loop_
_entity_poly.entity_id
_entity_poly.type
_entity_poly.pdbx_seq_one_letter_code
_entity_poly.pdbx_strand_id
1 'polypeptide(L)'
;PITAYAQQTRGLLGCIITSLTGRDKNQAEGEVQIVSTAAQTFLATCINGVCWTVYHGAGTRTIASPKGPVIQMYTNVDKDLVGWPAPQGTRSLTPCTCGSSDLYLVTRHADVIPVRRRGDSRGSLLSPRPISYLKGSSGGPLLCPAGHAVGIFRAAVCTRGVAKAVDFIPVENLET
;
A
#
# COMPACT_ATOMS: atom_id res chain seq x y z
N PRO A 1 -1.70 6.36 19.91
CA PRO A 1 -1.32 6.69 18.54
C PRO A 1 -1.75 5.63 17.52
N ILE A 2 -1.35 4.38 17.70
CA ILE A 2 -1.69 3.34 16.72
C ILE A 2 -3.18 3.03 16.74
N THR A 3 -3.81 2.98 17.91
CA THR A 3 -5.24 2.73 17.98
C THR A 3 -6.04 3.84 17.30
N ALA A 4 -5.67 5.09 17.56
CA ALA A 4 -6.32 6.22 16.90
C ALA A 4 -6.07 6.18 15.39
N TYR A 5 -4.86 5.78 14.96
CA TYR A 5 -4.51 5.67 13.56
C TYR A 5 -5.28 4.54 12.89
N ALA A 6 -5.51 3.42 13.60
CA ALA A 6 -6.31 2.32 13.06
C ALA A 6 -7.76 2.75 12.79
N GLN A 7 -8.32 3.59 13.65
CA GLN A 7 -9.65 4.17 13.41
C GLN A 7 -9.64 5.07 12.19
N GLN A 8 -8.61 5.90 12.04
CA GLN A 8 -8.45 6.74 10.85
C GLN A 8 -8.26 5.89 9.58
N THR A 9 -7.60 4.73 9.70
CA THR A 9 -7.37 3.85 8.56
C THR A 9 -8.68 3.45 7.90
N ARG A 10 -9.74 3.20 8.67
CA ARG A 10 -11.06 2.90 8.08
C ARG A 10 -11.59 4.06 7.24
N GLY A 11 -11.36 5.29 7.67
CA GLY A 11 -11.71 6.48 6.91
C GLY A 11 -10.72 6.80 5.81
N LEU A 12 -9.52 6.21 5.85
CA LEU A 12 -8.50 6.41 4.83
C LEU A 12 -8.67 5.48 3.63
N LEU A 13 -9.36 4.36 3.81
CA LEU A 13 -9.56 3.42 2.71
C LEU A 13 -10.60 3.97 1.74
N GLY A 14 -10.17 4.17 0.53
CA GLY A 14 -11.03 4.52 -0.59
C GLY A 14 -11.01 3.38 -1.61
N CYS A 15 -11.91 3.43 -2.56
CA CYS A 15 -11.95 2.45 -3.63
C CYS A 15 -11.61 3.12 -4.95
N ILE A 16 -10.53 2.67 -5.59
CA ILE A 16 -10.15 3.11 -6.92
C ILE A 16 -10.27 1.90 -7.84
N ILE A 17 -11.07 2.05 -8.89
CA ILE A 17 -11.36 0.97 -9.81
C ILE A 17 -10.79 1.34 -11.17
N THR A 18 -9.97 0.45 -11.74
CA THR A 18 -9.58 0.60 -13.13
C THR A 18 -10.75 0.18 -14.02
N SER A 19 -11.08 1.03 -14.98
CA SER A 19 -12.18 0.77 -15.90
C SER A 19 -11.72 0.99 -17.33
N LEU A 20 -12.50 0.47 -18.28
CA LEU A 20 -12.21 0.67 -19.71
C LEU A 20 -12.29 2.15 -20.11
N THR A 21 -13.19 2.90 -19.49
CA THR A 21 -13.33 4.33 -19.74
C THR A 21 -12.34 5.16 -18.93
N GLY A 22 -11.79 4.60 -17.86
CA GLY A 22 -10.90 5.32 -16.97
C GLY A 22 -11.57 6.41 -16.16
N ARG A 23 -12.89 6.47 -16.11
CA ARG A 23 -13.64 7.46 -15.34
C ARG A 23 -14.23 6.84 -14.09
N ASP A 24 -14.06 7.53 -12.99
CA ASP A 24 -14.71 7.20 -11.74
C ASP A 24 -15.25 8.49 -11.13
N LYS A 25 -16.54 8.51 -10.85
CA LYS A 25 -17.22 9.68 -10.28
C LYS A 25 -16.88 9.88 -8.81
N ASN A 26 -16.40 8.83 -8.14
CA ASN A 26 -16.03 8.92 -6.74
C ASN A 26 -14.64 9.54 -6.61
N GLN A 27 -14.50 10.47 -5.68
CA GLN A 27 -13.19 11.00 -5.36
C GLN A 27 -12.42 10.00 -4.50
N ALA A 28 -11.12 9.90 -4.77
CA ALA A 28 -10.24 9.14 -3.89
C ALA A 28 -10.13 9.85 -2.55
N GLU A 29 -10.34 9.12 -1.46
CA GLU A 29 -10.21 9.63 -0.10
C GLU A 29 -9.19 8.81 0.66
N GLY A 30 -8.46 9.47 1.55
CA GLY A 30 -7.49 8.81 2.41
C GLY A 30 -6.16 8.50 1.74
N GLU A 31 -5.21 8.11 2.57
CA GLU A 31 -3.83 7.83 2.15
C GLU A 31 -3.66 6.41 1.61
N VAL A 32 -4.56 5.50 1.97
CA VAL A 32 -4.53 4.11 1.52
C VAL A 32 -5.78 3.84 0.71
N GLN A 33 -5.60 3.33 -0.49
CA GLN A 33 -6.68 3.08 -1.44
C GLN A 33 -6.82 1.60 -1.71
N ILE A 34 -8.05 1.11 -1.80
CA ILE A 34 -8.33 -0.23 -2.30
C ILE A 34 -8.43 -0.14 -3.81
N VAL A 35 -7.58 -0.89 -4.49
CA VAL A 35 -7.52 -0.87 -5.94
C VAL A 35 -7.99 -2.22 -6.47
N SER A 36 -8.91 -2.19 -7.41
CA SER A 36 -9.46 -3.41 -7.99
C SER A 36 -9.26 -3.44 -9.49
N THR A 37 -8.85 -4.61 -9.97
CA THR A 37 -8.92 -4.96 -11.40
C THR A 37 -9.99 -6.03 -11.58
N ALA A 38 -10.24 -6.45 -12.81
CA ALA A 38 -11.17 -7.55 -13.08
C ALA A 38 -10.73 -8.85 -12.39
N ALA A 39 -9.42 -9.02 -12.14
CA ALA A 39 -8.85 -10.26 -11.63
C ALA A 39 -8.63 -10.26 -10.12
N GLN A 40 -8.36 -9.11 -9.51
CA GLN A 40 -7.95 -9.08 -8.10
C GLN A 40 -8.13 -7.71 -7.47
N THR A 41 -8.07 -7.69 -6.14
CA THR A 41 -8.07 -6.48 -5.32
C THR A 41 -6.74 -6.40 -4.58
N PHE A 42 -6.18 -5.21 -4.47
CA PHE A 42 -4.96 -4.93 -3.73
C PHE A 42 -5.02 -3.47 -3.23
N LEU A 43 -3.96 -2.97 -2.63
CA LEU A 43 -3.92 -1.63 -2.05
C LEU A 43 -2.98 -0.73 -2.82
N ALA A 44 -3.22 0.56 -2.73
CA ALA A 44 -2.29 1.60 -3.16
C ALA A 44 -2.11 2.58 -2.01
N THR A 45 -0.91 3.06 -1.83
CA THR A 45 -0.53 3.98 -0.74
C THR A 45 -0.03 5.28 -1.31
N CYS A 46 -0.63 6.39 -0.87
CA CYS A 46 -0.23 7.72 -1.33
C CYS A 46 0.82 8.30 -0.40
N ILE A 47 1.99 8.61 -0.96
CA ILE A 47 3.12 9.21 -0.25
C ILE A 47 3.62 10.38 -1.08
N ASN A 48 3.66 11.56 -0.48
CA ASN A 48 4.15 12.77 -1.14
C ASN A 48 3.53 13.03 -2.52
N GLY A 49 2.21 12.84 -2.63
CA GLY A 49 1.49 13.15 -3.87
C GLY A 49 1.56 12.08 -4.95
N VAL A 50 2.11 10.92 -4.65
CA VAL A 50 2.17 9.79 -5.58
C VAL A 50 1.50 8.59 -4.95
N CYS A 51 0.60 7.94 -5.69
CA CYS A 51 -0.02 6.68 -5.25
C CYS A 51 0.83 5.52 -5.76
N TRP A 52 1.37 4.74 -4.83
CA TRP A 52 2.27 3.63 -5.11
C TRP A 52 1.57 2.30 -4.91
N THR A 53 1.87 1.34 -5.76
CA THR A 53 1.43 -0.03 -5.58
C THR A 53 2.40 -1.01 -6.25
N VAL A 54 2.07 -2.29 -6.19
CA VAL A 54 2.92 -3.34 -6.74
C VAL A 54 2.61 -3.58 -8.21
N TYR A 55 3.65 -3.80 -9.00
CA TYR A 55 3.52 -4.08 -10.43
C TYR A 55 2.75 -5.38 -10.67
N HIS A 56 2.97 -6.41 -9.84
CA HIS A 56 2.28 -7.69 -10.03
C HIS A 56 0.76 -7.57 -9.84
N GLY A 57 0.28 -6.50 -9.21
CA GLY A 57 -1.15 -6.21 -9.10
C GLY A 57 -1.65 -5.32 -10.24
N ALA A 58 -0.98 -4.18 -10.44
CA ALA A 58 -1.47 -3.14 -11.35
C ALA A 58 -0.94 -3.25 -12.79
N GLY A 59 0.22 -3.88 -12.97
CA GLY A 59 0.86 -3.88 -14.28
C GLY A 59 1.11 -2.46 -14.78
N THR A 60 0.78 -2.21 -16.03
CA THR A 60 0.91 -0.89 -16.66
C THR A 60 -0.40 -0.13 -16.74
N ARG A 61 -1.43 -0.56 -16.00
CA ARG A 61 -2.78 0.00 -16.11
C ARG A 61 -2.84 1.45 -15.66
N THR A 62 -3.78 2.16 -16.23
CA THR A 62 -4.17 3.48 -15.75
C THR A 62 -5.02 3.34 -14.51
N ILE A 63 -5.12 4.42 -13.73
CA ILE A 63 -6.03 4.50 -12.62
C ILE A 63 -7.20 5.42 -13.00
N ALA A 64 -8.40 5.03 -12.62
CA ALA A 64 -9.58 5.83 -12.93
C ALA A 64 -9.66 7.07 -12.03
N SER A 65 -10.11 8.17 -12.60
CA SER A 65 -10.34 9.41 -11.86
C SER A 65 -11.58 10.13 -12.41
N PRO A 66 -12.10 11.13 -11.69
CA PRO A 66 -13.23 11.91 -12.19
C PRO A 66 -12.98 12.58 -13.55
N LYS A 67 -11.71 12.85 -13.87
CA LYS A 67 -11.31 13.49 -15.14
C LYS A 67 -10.93 12.48 -16.22
N GLY A 68 -11.03 11.18 -15.94
CA GLY A 68 -10.63 10.12 -16.86
C GLY A 68 -9.42 9.33 -16.40
N PRO A 69 -8.84 8.50 -17.27
CA PRO A 69 -7.71 7.65 -16.89
C PRO A 69 -6.44 8.46 -16.62
N VAL A 70 -5.70 8.06 -15.60
CA VAL A 70 -4.43 8.66 -15.23
C VAL A 70 -3.32 7.64 -15.52
N ILE A 71 -2.33 8.06 -16.30
CA ILE A 71 -1.22 7.22 -16.71
C ILE A 71 -0.18 7.15 -15.60
N GLN A 72 0.47 6.00 -15.48
CA GLN A 72 1.56 5.82 -14.53
C GLN A 72 2.68 6.81 -14.81
N MET A 73 3.20 7.45 -13.76
CA MET A 73 4.36 8.31 -13.85
C MET A 73 5.65 7.54 -13.54
N TYR A 74 5.54 6.35 -12.97
CA TYR A 74 6.67 5.51 -12.62
C TYR A 74 6.27 4.04 -12.79
N THR A 75 7.11 3.28 -13.49
CA THR A 75 6.90 1.84 -13.68
C THR A 75 8.26 1.15 -13.62
N ASN A 76 8.42 0.24 -12.67
CA ASN A 76 9.65 -0.51 -12.52
C ASN A 76 9.33 -1.97 -12.21
N VAL A 77 9.47 -2.84 -13.22
CA VAL A 77 9.15 -4.26 -13.10
C VAL A 77 10.11 -4.95 -12.13
N ASP A 78 11.38 -4.58 -12.15
CA ASP A 78 12.40 -5.21 -11.31
C ASP A 78 12.17 -4.93 -9.83
N LYS A 79 11.69 -3.74 -9.50
CA LYS A 79 11.34 -3.38 -8.12
C LYS A 79 9.92 -3.80 -7.75
N ASP A 80 9.14 -4.30 -8.70
CA ASP A 80 7.72 -4.62 -8.52
C ASP A 80 6.92 -3.39 -8.06
N LEU A 81 7.19 -2.24 -8.66
CA LEU A 81 6.68 -0.96 -8.19
C LEU A 81 6.11 -0.12 -9.33
N VAL A 82 4.94 0.45 -9.11
CA VAL A 82 4.35 1.45 -10.01
C VAL A 82 3.82 2.61 -9.20
N GLY A 83 3.72 3.79 -9.84
CA GLY A 83 3.17 4.97 -9.22
C GLY A 83 2.38 5.82 -10.19
N TRP A 84 1.31 6.42 -9.70
CA TRP A 84 0.50 7.41 -10.41
C TRP A 84 0.51 8.70 -9.63
N PRO A 85 0.33 9.85 -10.32
CA PRO A 85 0.03 11.08 -9.60
C PRO A 85 -1.19 10.86 -8.71
N ALA A 86 -1.13 11.28 -7.46
CA ALA A 86 -2.27 11.14 -6.56
C ALA A 86 -3.44 11.98 -7.09
N PRO A 87 -4.67 11.43 -7.12
CA PRO A 87 -5.83 12.21 -7.50
C PRO A 87 -6.02 13.42 -6.59
N GLN A 88 -6.56 14.48 -7.17
CA GLN A 88 -6.82 15.70 -6.41
C GLN A 88 -7.73 15.42 -5.22
N GLY A 89 -7.38 15.96 -4.06
CA GLY A 89 -8.11 15.75 -2.81
C GLY A 89 -7.63 14.55 -2.01
N THR A 90 -6.71 13.73 -2.55
CA THR A 90 -6.13 12.61 -1.84
C THR A 90 -5.10 13.10 -0.81
N ARG A 91 -5.20 12.59 0.40
CA ARG A 91 -4.20 12.86 1.43
C ARG A 91 -3.01 11.93 1.24
N SER A 92 -1.82 12.42 1.58
CA SER A 92 -0.58 11.66 1.46
C SER A 92 0.02 11.40 2.83
N LEU A 93 0.63 10.21 2.96
CA LEU A 93 1.48 9.91 4.10
C LEU A 93 2.82 10.63 3.95
N THR A 94 3.45 10.90 5.07
CA THR A 94 4.81 11.46 5.11
C THR A 94 5.79 10.31 5.28
N PRO A 95 6.93 10.32 4.56
CA PRO A 95 7.97 9.31 4.78
C PRO A 95 8.50 9.35 6.20
N CYS A 96 8.77 8.17 6.76
CA CYS A 96 9.34 8.04 8.10
C CYS A 96 10.81 8.42 8.12
N THR A 97 11.23 9.16 9.14
CA THR A 97 12.63 9.52 9.38
C THR A 97 13.13 9.04 10.74
N CYS A 98 12.30 8.35 11.52
CA CYS A 98 12.65 7.99 12.90
C CYS A 98 13.52 6.74 13.03
N GLY A 99 13.62 5.91 11.99
CA GLY A 99 14.44 4.70 12.01
C GLY A 99 13.95 3.60 12.94
N SER A 100 12.69 3.64 13.39
CA SER A 100 12.13 2.62 14.28
C SER A 100 12.11 1.24 13.62
N SER A 101 12.39 0.19 14.41
CA SER A 101 12.24 -1.19 13.98
C SER A 101 10.83 -1.75 14.27
N ASP A 102 10.02 -1.03 15.03
CA ASP A 102 8.65 -1.40 15.30
C ASP A 102 7.78 -0.81 14.20
N LEU A 103 7.21 -1.69 13.36
CA LEU A 103 6.43 -1.31 12.21
C LEU A 103 5.00 -1.82 12.34
N TYR A 104 4.11 -1.25 11.55
CA TYR A 104 2.70 -1.60 11.56
C TYR A 104 2.20 -1.69 10.13
N LEU A 105 1.75 -2.88 9.74
CA LEU A 105 1.20 -3.12 8.41
C LEU A 105 -0.30 -2.86 8.42
N VAL A 106 -0.76 -2.03 7.49
CA VAL A 106 -2.19 -1.79 7.29
C VAL A 106 -2.69 -2.78 6.24
N THR A 107 -3.69 -3.59 6.61
CA THR A 107 -4.24 -4.59 5.71
C THR A 107 -5.46 -4.05 4.97
N ARG A 108 -5.91 -4.79 3.95
CA ARG A 108 -7.12 -4.42 3.21
C ARG A 108 -8.40 -4.43 4.05
N HIS A 109 -8.36 -5.09 5.21
CA HIS A 109 -9.47 -5.12 6.16
C HIS A 109 -9.45 -3.94 7.13
N ALA A 110 -8.53 -2.97 6.91
CA ALA A 110 -8.30 -1.84 7.80
C ALA A 110 -7.77 -2.26 9.17
N ASP A 111 -7.18 -3.44 9.27
CA ASP A 111 -6.48 -3.87 10.48
C ASP A 111 -5.05 -3.36 10.44
N VAL A 112 -4.51 -3.12 11.62
CA VAL A 112 -3.11 -2.72 11.80
C VAL A 112 -2.41 -3.83 12.56
N ILE A 113 -1.45 -4.49 11.91
CA ILE A 113 -0.74 -5.63 12.52
C ILE A 113 0.72 -5.28 12.78
N PRO A 114 1.25 -5.64 13.95
CA PRO A 114 2.63 -5.31 14.29
C PRO A 114 3.63 -6.18 13.54
N VAL A 115 4.70 -5.54 13.08
CA VAL A 115 5.79 -6.14 12.32
C VAL A 115 7.11 -5.63 12.89
N ARG A 116 8.10 -6.51 13.05
CA ARG A 116 9.44 -6.13 13.49
C ARG A 116 10.36 -6.08 12.28
N ARG A 117 10.98 -4.93 12.03
CA ARG A 117 11.93 -4.80 10.93
C ARG A 117 13.15 -5.67 11.16
N ARG A 118 13.54 -6.47 10.15
CA ARG A 118 14.68 -7.38 10.22
C ARG A 118 15.79 -7.01 9.26
N GLY A 119 15.52 -6.11 8.32
CA GLY A 119 16.48 -5.66 7.33
C GLY A 119 15.89 -4.52 6.54
N ASP A 120 16.54 -4.17 5.43
CA ASP A 120 16.12 -3.02 4.63
C ASP A 120 14.73 -3.20 4.00
N SER A 121 14.38 -4.44 3.65
CA SER A 121 13.15 -4.73 2.92
C SER A 121 12.37 -5.92 3.50
N ARG A 122 12.66 -6.32 4.73
CA ARG A 122 11.98 -7.45 5.36
C ARG A 122 11.62 -7.16 6.81
N GLY A 123 10.43 -7.62 7.21
CA GLY A 123 9.97 -7.59 8.58
C GLY A 123 9.37 -8.92 8.99
N SER A 124 9.46 -9.26 10.28
CA SER A 124 8.82 -10.44 10.85
C SER A 124 7.48 -10.06 11.45
N LEU A 125 6.46 -10.88 11.21
CA LEU A 125 5.18 -10.72 11.92
C LEU A 125 5.38 -11.14 13.38
N LEU A 126 4.88 -10.33 14.32
CA LEU A 126 4.92 -10.69 15.73
C LEU A 126 4.02 -11.88 16.03
N SER A 127 2.93 -12.01 15.27
CA SER A 127 2.05 -13.17 15.33
C SER A 127 1.84 -13.70 13.92
N PRO A 128 2.20 -14.97 13.64
CA PRO A 128 1.96 -15.54 12.32
C PRO A 128 0.47 -15.50 11.95
N ARG A 129 0.20 -15.31 10.67
CA ARG A 129 -1.17 -15.21 10.15
C ARG A 129 -1.35 -16.16 8.96
N PRO A 130 -2.56 -16.69 8.73
CA PRO A 130 -2.84 -17.40 7.48
C PRO A 130 -2.55 -16.51 6.28
N ILE A 131 -2.00 -17.08 5.21
CA ILE A 131 -1.73 -16.30 3.98
C ILE A 131 -3.00 -15.61 3.46
N SER A 132 -4.16 -16.25 3.62
CA SER A 132 -5.43 -15.72 3.19
C SER A 132 -5.79 -14.39 3.86
N TYR A 133 -5.29 -14.17 5.07
CA TYR A 133 -5.52 -12.92 5.80
C TYR A 133 -4.80 -11.74 5.15
N LEU A 134 -3.60 -11.97 4.62
CA LEU A 134 -2.78 -10.92 4.00
C LEU A 134 -3.04 -10.79 2.50
N LYS A 135 -3.72 -11.74 1.90
CA LYS A 135 -4.01 -11.71 0.47
C LYS A 135 -4.84 -10.48 0.12
N GLY A 136 -4.42 -9.75 -0.90
CA GLY A 136 -5.08 -8.52 -1.30
C GLY A 136 -4.58 -7.27 -0.58
N SER A 137 -3.61 -7.38 0.32
CA SER A 137 -3.02 -6.24 1.05
C SER A 137 -1.73 -5.72 0.42
N SER A 138 -1.23 -6.35 -0.64
CA SER A 138 -0.05 -5.87 -1.37
C SER A 138 -0.30 -4.43 -1.85
N GLY A 139 0.69 -3.58 -1.68
CA GLY A 139 0.57 -2.15 -1.95
C GLY A 139 0.19 -1.32 -0.73
N GLY A 140 -0.18 -1.95 0.37
CA GLY A 140 -0.48 -1.26 1.62
C GLY A 140 0.77 -0.78 2.34
N PRO A 141 0.63 0.18 3.26
CA PRO A 141 1.78 0.77 3.91
C PRO A 141 2.28 -0.03 5.10
N LEU A 142 3.60 0.05 5.33
CA LEU A 142 4.17 -0.22 6.64
C LEU A 142 4.47 1.13 7.28
N LEU A 143 3.99 1.31 8.50
CA LEU A 143 4.07 2.59 9.21
C LEU A 143 4.97 2.45 10.44
N CYS A 144 5.62 3.55 10.79
CA CYS A 144 6.32 3.65 12.07
C CYS A 144 5.31 3.98 13.19
N PRO A 145 5.74 3.99 14.48
CA PRO A 145 4.82 4.33 15.57
C PRO A 145 4.18 5.71 15.46
N ALA A 146 4.81 6.65 14.74
CA ALA A 146 4.25 7.98 14.51
C ALA A 146 3.25 8.02 13.35
N GLY A 147 3.04 6.90 12.66
CA GLY A 147 2.12 6.83 11.53
C GLY A 147 2.72 7.28 10.19
N HIS A 148 4.03 7.43 10.12
CA HIS A 148 4.71 7.80 8.87
C HIS A 148 5.07 6.53 8.07
N ALA A 149 5.17 6.67 6.76
CA ALA A 149 5.41 5.55 5.86
C ALA A 149 6.87 5.09 5.89
N VAL A 150 7.07 3.81 6.16
CA VAL A 150 8.39 3.16 6.09
C VAL A 150 8.56 2.43 4.78
N GLY A 151 7.50 1.85 4.24
CA GLY A 151 7.56 1.11 2.99
C GLY A 151 6.20 0.67 2.50
N ILE A 152 6.22 -0.04 1.38
CA ILE A 152 5.03 -0.57 0.70
C ILE A 152 5.10 -2.10 0.76
N PHE A 153 4.08 -2.74 1.29
CA PHE A 153 4.01 -4.20 1.38
C PHE A 153 4.01 -4.80 -0.02
N ARG A 154 4.98 -5.66 -0.30
CA ARG A 154 5.14 -6.31 -1.60
C ARG A 154 4.61 -7.74 -1.59
N ALA A 155 5.07 -8.57 -0.66
CA ALA A 155 4.71 -9.98 -0.63
C ALA A 155 4.90 -10.57 0.76
N ALA A 156 4.10 -11.56 1.10
CA ALA A 156 4.26 -12.33 2.34
C ALA A 156 5.27 -13.46 2.13
N VAL A 157 6.05 -13.72 3.16
CA VAL A 157 6.96 -14.88 3.22
C VAL A 157 6.24 -15.98 3.99
N CYS A 158 5.91 -17.03 3.29
CA CYS A 158 5.01 -18.06 3.80
C CYS A 158 5.67 -19.42 3.87
N THR A 159 5.28 -20.20 4.88
CA THR A 159 5.60 -21.60 4.99
C THR A 159 4.31 -22.34 5.31
N ARG A 160 3.95 -23.31 4.45
CA ARG A 160 2.75 -24.15 4.65
C ARG A 160 1.47 -23.33 4.83
N GLY A 161 1.32 -22.25 4.05
CA GLY A 161 0.13 -21.42 4.09
C GLY A 161 0.09 -20.42 5.25
N VAL A 162 1.16 -20.32 6.03
CA VAL A 162 1.26 -19.39 7.16
C VAL A 162 2.30 -18.32 6.84
N ALA A 163 1.90 -17.06 6.93
CA ALA A 163 2.79 -15.92 6.76
C ALA A 163 3.51 -15.65 8.08
N LYS A 164 4.83 -15.60 8.02
CA LYS A 164 5.68 -15.31 9.18
C LYS A 164 6.46 -14.02 9.02
N ALA A 165 6.65 -13.58 7.78
CA ALA A 165 7.39 -12.36 7.47
C ALA A 165 6.77 -11.69 6.25
N VAL A 166 7.17 -10.45 6.02
CA VAL A 166 6.72 -9.67 4.87
C VAL A 166 7.94 -9.04 4.20
N ASP A 167 7.90 -9.02 2.86
CA ASP A 167 8.83 -8.23 2.06
C ASP A 167 8.15 -6.93 1.71
N PHE A 168 8.89 -5.83 1.80
CA PHE A 168 8.37 -4.51 1.46
C PHE A 168 9.39 -3.70 0.68
N ILE A 169 8.91 -2.68 -0.01
CA ILE A 169 9.73 -1.74 -0.76
C ILE A 169 9.93 -0.53 0.15
N PRO A 170 11.18 -0.26 0.61
CA PRO A 170 11.43 0.88 1.49
C PRO A 170 11.12 2.21 0.80
N VAL A 171 10.70 3.21 1.58
CA VAL A 171 10.38 4.53 1.02
C VAL A 171 11.58 5.19 0.34
N GLU A 172 12.82 4.91 0.78
CA GLU A 172 14.04 5.41 0.15
C GLU A 172 14.21 4.89 -1.27
N ASN A 173 13.55 3.78 -1.63
CA ASN A 173 13.62 3.19 -2.97
C ASN A 173 12.50 3.68 -3.89
N LEU A 174 11.59 4.51 -3.38
CA LEU A 174 10.59 5.16 -4.20
C LEU A 174 11.24 6.32 -4.93
N GLU A 175 10.85 6.55 -6.19
CA GLU A 175 11.33 7.68 -7.00
C GLU A 175 12.78 7.56 -7.54
N THR A 176 13.46 6.46 -7.36
CA THR A 176 14.82 6.33 -7.89
C THR A 176 14.94 5.32 -9.02
#